data_2183b012f70451762b393def5a6a5a40
#
_entry.id   2183b012f70451762b393def5a6a5a40
#
_cell.length_a   1.000
_cell.length_b   1.000
_cell.length_c   1.000
_cell.angle_alpha   90.00
_cell.angle_beta   90.00
_cell.angle_gamma   90.00
#
_symmetry.space_group_name_H-M   'P 1'
#
loop_
_entity.id
_entity.type
_entity.pdbx_description
1 polymer ?
#
loop_
_entity_poly.entity_id
_entity_poly.type
_entity_poly.pdbx_seq_one_letter_code
_entity_poly.pdbx_strand_id
1 'polypeptide(L)'
;MKHSGSTPACSRDETKSFLGFTIDPNEKLEAAPKGIKFVVDRDGVFSRHCGSAPIDAVPLGMQYRVTWTIVDPSLRIFAHFHTGSDRSECDAIFALPRSLPATDRFGSCEIPAPILVLPRLFDHDFCDRLVGLYEQGQARDSGFMRNNVEVFDHSFKRWRDYFIDDEAVRKLIVQRISQCVIPEIKRLFFMKITRMERYLVGCYAAEEEAHFRPHRDTGQAVSAHRRFALSVALNDDFDGGELAFPEYNQKRHTIPKGWCIVFPCAILHAVTRVTKGRRYVFLPFLYDEAGAQIKEQAEQQTVLAQSSAAL
;
A
#
# COMPACT_ATOMS: atom_id res chain seq x y z
N MET A 1 11.04 4.02 -44.52
CA MET A 1 12.18 3.25 -44.00
C MET A 1 11.84 2.82 -42.56
N LYS A 2 11.64 1.53 -42.37
CA LYS A 2 11.31 0.96 -41.05
C LYS A 2 12.60 0.87 -40.22
N HIS A 3 12.75 1.70 -39.20
CA HIS A 3 13.82 1.50 -38.22
C HIS A 3 13.32 0.54 -37.13
N SER A 4 13.75 -0.69 -37.22
CA SER A 4 13.68 -1.66 -36.12
C SER A 4 14.79 -1.33 -35.13
N GLY A 5 14.52 -0.46 -34.18
CA GLY A 5 15.42 -0.22 -33.04
C GLY A 5 15.19 -1.30 -32.01
N SER A 6 16.14 -2.23 -31.89
CA SER A 6 16.20 -3.18 -30.80
C SER A 6 16.40 -2.43 -29.47
N THR A 7 15.39 -2.49 -28.62
CA THR A 7 15.50 -2.03 -27.21
C THR A 7 16.57 -2.87 -26.52
N PRO A 8 17.56 -2.27 -25.83
CA PRO A 8 18.54 -3.05 -25.10
C PRO A 8 17.82 -3.88 -24.04
N ALA A 9 18.12 -5.18 -23.99
CA ALA A 9 17.60 -6.11 -23.01
C ALA A 9 18.05 -5.63 -21.61
N CYS A 10 17.13 -5.01 -20.88
CA CYS A 10 17.33 -4.65 -19.49
C CYS A 10 17.41 -5.95 -18.69
N SER A 11 18.57 -6.27 -18.12
CA SER A 11 18.70 -7.35 -17.15
C SER A 11 17.68 -7.09 -16.03
N ARG A 12 16.88 -8.11 -15.70
CA ARG A 12 15.87 -8.04 -14.65
C ARG A 12 16.53 -7.80 -13.28
N ASP A 13 16.69 -6.55 -12.94
CA ASP A 13 16.85 -6.13 -11.56
C ASP A 13 15.42 -5.99 -11.01
N GLU A 14 14.96 -6.96 -10.24
CA GLU A 14 13.57 -7.05 -9.75
C GLU A 14 13.17 -5.86 -8.86
N THR A 15 14.11 -5.00 -8.50
CA THR A 15 13.92 -3.85 -7.63
C THR A 15 13.54 -2.56 -8.37
N LYS A 16 13.60 -2.55 -9.70
CA LYS A 16 13.34 -1.34 -10.51
C LYS A 16 12.10 -1.52 -11.37
N SER A 17 11.18 -0.58 -11.26
CA SER A 17 9.97 -0.53 -12.08
C SER A 17 9.98 0.72 -12.96
N PHE A 18 9.59 0.57 -14.22
CA PHE A 18 9.40 1.68 -15.14
C PHE A 18 7.91 2.00 -15.26
N LEU A 19 7.57 3.26 -15.13
CA LEU A 19 6.21 3.77 -15.29
C LEU A 19 6.22 4.85 -16.36
N GLY A 20 5.46 4.63 -17.43
CA GLY A 20 5.22 5.62 -18.47
C GLY A 20 3.93 6.39 -18.19
N PHE A 21 3.92 7.68 -18.49
CA PHE A 21 2.73 8.50 -18.46
C PHE A 21 2.45 9.02 -19.86
N THR A 22 1.21 8.92 -20.29
CA THR A 22 0.71 9.51 -21.54
C THR A 22 -0.55 10.30 -21.27
N ILE A 23 -0.75 11.36 -22.00
CA ILE A 23 -1.98 12.17 -21.97
C ILE A 23 -2.90 11.87 -23.14
N ASP A 24 -2.42 11.16 -24.17
CA ASP A 24 -3.25 10.75 -25.30
C ASP A 24 -4.08 9.51 -24.92
N PRO A 25 -5.41 9.65 -24.75
CA PRO A 25 -6.28 8.51 -24.42
C PRO A 25 -6.42 7.53 -25.60
N ASN A 26 -6.00 7.93 -26.81
CA ASN A 26 -6.08 7.12 -28.03
C ASN A 26 -4.74 6.46 -28.36
N GLU A 27 -3.67 6.75 -27.61
CA GLU A 27 -2.40 6.08 -27.81
C GLU A 27 -2.60 4.58 -27.57
N LYS A 28 -2.46 3.79 -28.64
CA LYS A 28 -2.55 2.34 -28.55
C LYS A 28 -1.34 1.81 -27.80
N LEU A 29 -1.54 1.59 -26.50
CA LEU A 29 -0.55 1.01 -25.60
C LEU A 29 -0.29 -0.50 -25.87
N GLU A 30 -0.84 -1.04 -26.95
CA GLU A 30 -0.69 -2.44 -27.38
C GLU A 30 0.75 -2.88 -27.62
N ALA A 31 1.66 -1.92 -27.81
CA ALA A 31 3.08 -2.16 -28.04
C ALA A 31 3.99 -1.77 -26.85
N ALA A 32 3.45 -1.64 -25.65
CA ALA A 32 4.27 -1.32 -24.48
C ALA A 32 5.35 -2.38 -24.27
N PRO A 33 6.64 -1.99 -24.14
CA PRO A 33 7.71 -2.94 -23.85
C PRO A 33 7.42 -3.74 -22.57
N LYS A 34 7.74 -5.03 -22.57
CA LYS A 34 7.57 -5.88 -21.38
C LYS A 34 8.28 -5.23 -20.17
N GLY A 35 7.52 -5.02 -19.08
CA GLY A 35 8.05 -4.48 -17.83
C GLY A 35 7.82 -2.97 -17.65
N ILE A 36 7.26 -2.27 -18.62
CA ILE A 36 6.83 -0.88 -18.48
C ILE A 36 5.32 -0.84 -18.30
N LYS A 37 4.86 -0.15 -17.26
CA LYS A 37 3.44 0.15 -17.06
C LYS A 37 3.17 1.58 -17.52
N PHE A 38 2.06 1.79 -18.22
CA PHE A 38 1.62 3.12 -18.62
C PHE A 38 0.40 3.55 -17.83
N VAL A 39 0.36 4.84 -17.51
CA VAL A 39 -0.75 5.51 -16.85
C VAL A 39 -1.21 6.65 -17.78
N VAL A 40 -2.51 6.74 -18.02
CA VAL A 40 -3.07 7.86 -18.78
C VAL A 40 -3.33 9.03 -17.82
N ASP A 41 -2.57 10.10 -18.01
CA ASP A 41 -2.68 11.35 -17.22
C ASP A 41 -3.65 12.30 -17.93
N ARG A 42 -4.94 11.95 -17.93
CA ARG A 42 -6.00 12.64 -18.71
C ARG A 42 -6.07 14.14 -18.44
N ASP A 43 -5.85 14.52 -17.19
CA ASP A 43 -5.94 15.92 -16.74
C ASP A 43 -4.59 16.63 -16.84
N GLY A 44 -3.53 15.94 -17.25
CA GLY A 44 -2.18 16.47 -17.39
C GLY A 44 -1.56 16.96 -16.08
N VAL A 45 -2.10 16.55 -14.93
CA VAL A 45 -1.65 17.02 -13.62
C VAL A 45 -0.22 16.56 -13.35
N PHE A 46 0.04 15.28 -13.56
CA PHE A 46 1.38 14.71 -13.37
C PHE A 46 2.37 15.27 -14.39
N SER A 47 1.96 15.37 -15.65
CA SER A 47 2.78 15.91 -16.75
C SER A 47 3.21 17.36 -16.49
N ARG A 48 2.32 18.19 -15.95
CA ARG A 48 2.65 19.56 -15.53
C ARG A 48 3.63 19.58 -14.35
N HIS A 49 3.41 18.74 -13.34
CA HIS A 49 4.31 18.63 -12.18
C HIS A 49 5.72 18.17 -12.58
N CYS A 50 5.82 17.29 -13.56
CA CYS A 50 7.10 16.79 -14.06
C CYS A 50 7.71 17.66 -15.18
N GLY A 51 7.12 18.82 -15.49
CA GLY A 51 7.66 19.72 -16.53
C GLY A 51 7.55 19.19 -17.96
N SER A 52 6.75 18.13 -18.18
CA SER A 52 6.48 17.55 -19.50
C SER A 52 5.38 18.31 -20.26
N ALA A 53 4.57 19.07 -19.54
CA ALA A 53 3.52 19.93 -20.08
C ALA A 53 3.62 21.35 -19.49
N PRO A 54 3.15 22.39 -20.20
CA PRO A 54 3.10 23.76 -19.68
C PRO A 54 2.20 23.84 -18.43
N ILE A 55 2.53 24.76 -17.52
CA ILE A 55 1.76 25.00 -16.27
C ILE A 55 0.39 25.59 -16.58
N ASP A 56 0.32 26.49 -17.57
CA ASP A 56 -0.92 27.15 -17.99
C ASP A 56 -1.65 26.30 -19.03
N ALA A 57 -2.99 26.26 -18.93
CA ALA A 57 -3.83 25.59 -19.91
C ALA A 57 -3.73 26.29 -21.28
N VAL A 58 -3.05 25.66 -22.26
CA VAL A 58 -2.92 26.19 -23.62
C VAL A 58 -3.84 25.41 -24.54
N PRO A 59 -4.60 26.07 -25.42
CA PRO A 59 -5.49 25.38 -26.37
C PRO A 59 -4.73 24.57 -27.41
N LEU A 60 -5.45 23.66 -28.09
CA LEU A 60 -5.07 22.78 -29.19
C LEU A 60 -3.75 23.13 -29.90
N GLY A 61 -2.74 22.26 -29.78
CA GLY A 61 -1.44 22.44 -30.45
C GLY A 61 -0.24 22.37 -29.50
N MET A 62 -0.43 21.97 -28.27
CA MET A 62 0.59 21.91 -27.23
C MET A 62 1.74 20.97 -27.61
N GLN A 63 2.97 21.50 -27.56
CA GLN A 63 4.16 20.66 -27.66
C GLN A 63 4.46 20.03 -26.28
N TYR A 64 4.26 18.73 -26.18
CA TYR A 64 4.72 17.95 -25.05
C TYR A 64 6.20 17.63 -25.19
N ARG A 65 6.93 17.72 -24.09
CA ARG A 65 8.32 17.26 -24.05
C ARG A 65 8.35 15.88 -23.42
N VAL A 66 9.00 14.94 -24.07
CA VAL A 66 9.29 13.66 -23.45
C VAL A 66 10.35 13.90 -22.37
N THR A 67 10.05 13.47 -21.17
CA THR A 67 10.94 13.60 -20.01
C THR A 67 11.08 12.29 -19.27
N TRP A 68 12.21 12.10 -18.65
CA TRP A 68 12.48 11.00 -17.75
C TRP A 68 12.60 11.53 -16.33
N THR A 69 11.80 11.00 -15.43
CA THR A 69 11.87 11.37 -14.03
C THR A 69 12.19 10.12 -13.21
N ILE A 70 13.34 10.17 -12.53
CA ILE A 70 13.74 9.12 -11.60
C ILE A 70 13.26 9.50 -10.22
N VAL A 71 12.48 8.63 -9.61
CA VAL A 71 11.96 8.81 -8.26
C VAL A 71 12.51 7.74 -7.33
N ASP A 72 12.71 8.09 -6.07
CA ASP A 72 13.05 7.15 -5.03
C ASP A 72 11.79 6.34 -4.57
N PRO A 73 11.93 5.31 -3.74
CA PRO A 73 10.80 4.55 -3.22
C PRO A 73 9.77 5.37 -2.44
N SER A 74 10.13 6.55 -1.95
CA SER A 74 9.22 7.49 -1.29
C SER A 74 8.52 8.44 -2.26
N LEU A 75 8.70 8.23 -3.58
CA LEU A 75 8.17 9.03 -4.68
C LEU A 75 8.74 10.46 -4.76
N ARG A 76 9.91 10.71 -4.17
CA ARG A 76 10.62 11.97 -4.33
C ARG A 76 11.41 11.95 -5.63
N ILE A 77 11.38 13.07 -6.36
CA ILE A 77 12.15 13.22 -7.60
C ILE A 77 13.63 13.27 -7.22
N PHE A 78 14.38 12.31 -7.73
CA PHE A 78 15.83 12.22 -7.56
C PHE A 78 16.58 12.89 -8.73
N ALA A 79 16.09 12.67 -9.95
CA ALA A 79 16.65 13.28 -11.14
C ALA A 79 15.59 13.45 -12.22
N HIS A 80 15.78 14.44 -13.06
CA HIS A 80 14.90 14.76 -14.17
C HIS A 80 15.73 15.03 -15.43
N PHE A 81 15.35 14.41 -16.54
CA PHE A 81 16.03 14.52 -17.82
C PHE A 81 15.03 14.89 -18.91
N HIS A 82 15.39 15.83 -19.78
CA HIS A 82 14.65 16.09 -21.01
C HIS A 82 15.21 15.21 -22.13
N THR A 83 14.33 14.59 -22.90
CA THR A 83 14.74 13.77 -24.05
C THR A 83 15.19 14.67 -25.19
N GLY A 84 16.45 14.55 -25.59
CA GLY A 84 17.01 15.15 -26.78
C GLY A 84 16.61 14.38 -28.05
N SER A 85 16.82 15.00 -29.21
CA SER A 85 16.54 14.35 -30.49
C SER A 85 17.47 13.16 -30.78
N ASP A 86 18.67 13.18 -30.24
CA ASP A 86 19.73 12.16 -30.39
C ASP A 86 19.71 11.07 -29.31
N ARG A 87 18.84 11.23 -28.29
CA ARG A 87 18.72 10.32 -27.13
C ARG A 87 20.05 10.08 -26.38
N SER A 88 20.98 11.02 -26.43
CA SER A 88 22.29 10.91 -25.75
C SER A 88 22.18 10.79 -24.23
N GLU A 89 21.07 11.24 -23.64
CA GLU A 89 20.79 11.13 -22.23
C GLU A 89 20.46 9.71 -21.74
N CYS A 90 20.11 8.78 -22.65
CA CYS A 90 19.67 7.43 -22.27
C CYS A 90 20.71 6.69 -21.41
N ASP A 91 21.99 6.78 -21.79
CA ASP A 91 23.07 6.12 -21.03
C ASP A 91 23.16 6.67 -19.59
N ALA A 92 23.05 7.99 -19.43
CA ALA A 92 23.06 8.63 -18.11
C ALA A 92 21.82 8.24 -17.28
N ILE A 93 20.64 8.18 -17.90
CA ILE A 93 19.39 7.77 -17.26
C ILE A 93 19.49 6.35 -16.72
N PHE A 94 20.06 5.41 -17.48
CA PHE A 94 20.20 4.01 -17.03
C PHE A 94 21.43 3.79 -16.13
N ALA A 95 22.47 4.61 -16.23
CA ALA A 95 23.64 4.52 -15.36
C ALA A 95 23.34 5.03 -13.94
N LEU A 96 22.56 6.10 -13.82
CA LEU A 96 22.29 6.75 -12.54
C LEU A 96 21.63 5.79 -11.51
N PRO A 97 20.54 5.04 -11.81
CA PRO A 97 19.98 4.10 -10.85
C PRO A 97 20.92 2.98 -10.44
N ARG A 98 21.90 2.64 -11.30
CA ARG A 98 22.92 1.62 -10.98
C ARG A 98 23.99 2.14 -10.03
N SER A 99 24.29 3.43 -10.08
CA SER A 99 25.28 4.07 -9.21
C SER A 99 24.75 4.42 -7.82
N LEU A 100 23.41 4.42 -7.65
CA LEU A 100 22.80 4.74 -6.37
C LEU A 100 23.02 3.61 -5.36
N PRO A 101 23.24 3.94 -4.08
CA PRO A 101 23.29 2.94 -3.03
C PRO A 101 21.96 2.19 -2.96
N ALA A 102 21.99 0.97 -2.44
CA ALA A 102 20.77 0.20 -2.20
C ALA A 102 19.80 1.02 -1.33
N THR A 103 18.49 0.91 -1.62
CA THR A 103 17.44 1.71 -0.96
C THR A 103 17.32 1.45 0.54
N ASP A 104 17.85 0.32 1.02
CA ASP A 104 17.91 -0.06 2.42
C ASP A 104 19.09 0.55 3.18
N ARG A 105 19.98 1.31 2.50
CA ARG A 105 21.15 1.95 3.10
C ARG A 105 21.21 3.42 2.74
N PHE A 106 21.26 4.26 3.76
CA PHE A 106 21.48 5.68 3.60
C PHE A 106 22.64 6.11 4.52
N GLY A 107 23.68 6.71 3.94
CA GLY A 107 24.84 7.21 4.69
C GLY A 107 25.52 6.15 5.57
N SER A 108 25.62 4.91 5.10
CA SER A 108 26.14 3.74 5.83
C SER A 108 25.20 3.18 6.92
N CYS A 109 23.98 3.72 7.06
CA CYS A 109 22.98 3.23 8.00
C CYS A 109 21.79 2.63 7.26
N GLU A 110 21.25 1.53 7.78
CA GLU A 110 19.95 1.01 7.37
C GLU A 110 18.86 2.00 7.80
N ILE A 111 17.90 2.30 6.92
CA ILE A 111 16.75 3.15 7.27
C ILE A 111 15.66 2.24 7.86
N PRO A 112 15.39 2.30 9.17
CA PRO A 112 14.33 1.50 9.78
C PRO A 112 12.95 2.07 9.41
N ALA A 113 12.00 1.18 9.14
CA ALA A 113 10.60 1.60 9.03
C ALA A 113 10.09 2.08 10.41
N PRO A 114 9.25 3.13 10.48
CA PRO A 114 8.72 3.67 11.74
C PRO A 114 7.61 2.77 12.29
N ILE A 115 7.98 1.57 12.71
CA ILE A 115 7.07 0.55 13.22
C ILE A 115 7.34 0.24 14.68
N LEU A 116 6.30 -0.21 15.39
CA LEU A 116 6.38 -0.77 16.72
C LEU A 116 6.19 -2.28 16.65
N VAL A 117 7.09 -3.03 17.25
CA VAL A 117 6.90 -4.47 17.46
C VAL A 117 6.61 -4.70 18.94
N LEU A 118 5.41 -5.16 19.25
CA LEU A 118 4.95 -5.38 20.60
C LEU A 118 4.81 -6.88 20.88
N PRO A 119 5.55 -7.42 21.86
CA PRO A 119 5.48 -8.83 22.20
C PRO A 119 4.20 -9.15 22.97
N ARG A 120 3.66 -10.34 22.75
CA ARG A 120 2.62 -10.97 23.59
C ARG A 120 1.41 -10.06 23.85
N LEU A 121 0.89 -9.42 22.80
CA LEU A 121 -0.36 -8.65 22.90
C LEU A 121 -1.54 -9.59 23.23
N PHE A 122 -1.58 -10.74 22.55
CA PHE A 122 -2.51 -11.82 22.85
C PHE A 122 -1.76 -13.05 23.35
N ASP A 123 -2.34 -13.76 24.33
CA ASP A 123 -1.88 -15.09 24.71
C ASP A 123 -2.27 -16.12 23.62
N HIS A 124 -1.63 -17.28 23.65
CA HIS A 124 -1.83 -18.30 22.62
C HIS A 124 -3.26 -18.84 22.59
N ASP A 125 -3.87 -19.03 23.74
CA ASP A 125 -5.24 -19.55 23.85
C ASP A 125 -6.24 -18.57 23.23
N PHE A 126 -6.04 -17.27 23.43
CA PHE A 126 -6.86 -16.25 22.83
C PHE A 126 -6.66 -16.17 21.31
N CYS A 127 -5.44 -16.34 20.82
CA CYS A 127 -5.16 -16.48 19.38
C CYS A 127 -5.90 -17.67 18.79
N ASP A 128 -5.83 -18.84 19.43
CA ASP A 128 -6.52 -20.06 18.98
C ASP A 128 -8.04 -19.89 18.98
N ARG A 129 -8.58 -19.20 19.98
CA ARG A 129 -9.99 -18.82 20.01
C ARG A 129 -10.39 -17.96 18.82
N LEU A 130 -9.60 -16.96 18.44
CA LEU A 130 -9.87 -16.10 17.28
C LEU A 130 -9.78 -16.87 15.97
N VAL A 131 -8.80 -17.74 15.81
CA VAL A 131 -8.71 -18.66 14.66
C VAL A 131 -9.92 -19.59 14.62
N GLY A 132 -10.34 -20.17 15.76
CA GLY A 132 -11.52 -21.01 15.87
C GLY A 132 -12.83 -20.30 15.45
N LEU A 133 -12.96 -19.01 15.78
CA LEU A 133 -14.10 -18.20 15.33
C LEU A 133 -14.10 -18.02 13.81
N TYR A 134 -12.92 -17.81 13.21
CA TYR A 134 -12.78 -17.74 11.76
C TYR A 134 -13.16 -19.05 11.09
N GLU A 135 -12.65 -20.18 11.57
CA GLU A 135 -12.87 -21.50 10.96
C GLU A 135 -14.33 -21.98 11.08
N GLN A 136 -15.03 -21.59 12.15
CA GLN A 136 -16.45 -21.91 12.37
C GLN A 136 -17.39 -20.90 11.70
N GLY A 137 -16.89 -19.73 11.34
CA GLY A 137 -17.66 -18.63 10.78
C GLY A 137 -17.76 -18.63 9.26
N GLN A 138 -18.46 -17.66 8.73
CA GLN A 138 -18.58 -17.44 7.29
C GLN A 138 -17.58 -16.36 6.85
N ALA A 139 -16.39 -16.76 6.49
CA ALA A 139 -15.41 -15.85 5.93
C ALA A 139 -15.75 -15.50 4.48
N ARG A 140 -15.55 -14.24 4.10
CA ARG A 140 -15.80 -13.70 2.75
C ARG A 140 -14.55 -13.13 2.14
N ASP A 141 -14.51 -13.04 0.81
CA ASP A 141 -13.43 -12.37 0.11
C ASP A 141 -13.29 -10.92 0.60
N SER A 142 -12.04 -10.48 0.73
CA SER A 142 -11.72 -9.14 1.18
C SER A 142 -11.52 -8.22 -0.02
N GLY A 143 -12.50 -7.34 -0.28
CA GLY A 143 -12.41 -6.27 -1.25
C GLY A 143 -11.54 -5.10 -0.77
N PHE A 144 -11.34 -4.12 -1.64
CA PHE A 144 -10.75 -2.82 -1.30
C PHE A 144 -11.50 -1.71 -2.02
N MET A 145 -11.43 -0.50 -1.46
CA MET A 145 -12.13 0.64 -2.03
C MET A 145 -11.33 1.27 -3.16
N ARG A 146 -11.97 1.50 -4.31
CA ARG A 146 -11.46 2.28 -5.44
C ARG A 146 -12.55 3.22 -5.93
N ASN A 147 -12.31 4.52 -5.88
CA ASN A 147 -13.31 5.55 -6.23
C ASN A 147 -14.64 5.36 -5.47
N ASN A 148 -14.57 5.10 -4.18
CA ASN A 148 -15.70 4.84 -3.27
C ASN A 148 -16.58 3.60 -3.62
N VAL A 149 -16.07 2.70 -4.45
CA VAL A 149 -16.71 1.42 -4.77
C VAL A 149 -15.83 0.28 -4.26
N GLU A 150 -16.44 -0.74 -3.66
CA GLU A 150 -15.71 -1.95 -3.30
C GLU A 150 -15.36 -2.75 -4.56
N VAL A 151 -14.08 -3.07 -4.71
CA VAL A 151 -13.52 -3.79 -5.85
C VAL A 151 -12.83 -5.06 -5.38
N PHE A 152 -13.01 -6.13 -6.12
CA PHE A 152 -12.33 -7.41 -5.92
C PHE A 152 -11.34 -7.62 -7.09
N ASP A 153 -10.06 -7.43 -6.83
CA ASP A 153 -8.97 -7.65 -7.79
C ASP A 153 -7.93 -8.57 -7.14
N HIS A 154 -8.06 -9.86 -7.40
CA HIS A 154 -7.21 -10.89 -6.80
C HIS A 154 -5.74 -10.80 -7.27
N SER A 155 -5.44 -10.04 -8.32
CA SER A 155 -4.06 -9.74 -8.71
C SER A 155 -3.40 -8.69 -7.81
N PHE A 156 -4.21 -7.88 -7.12
CA PHE A 156 -3.77 -6.82 -6.23
C PHE A 156 -3.88 -7.21 -4.76
N LYS A 157 -5.03 -7.80 -4.36
CA LYS A 157 -5.36 -8.19 -2.99
C LYS A 157 -6.09 -9.52 -2.99
N ARG A 158 -5.58 -10.47 -2.23
CA ARG A 158 -6.21 -11.79 -2.12
C ARG A 158 -6.07 -12.34 -0.71
N TRP A 159 -7.16 -12.31 0.06
CA TRP A 159 -7.37 -12.99 1.34
C TRP A 159 -8.84 -12.97 1.71
N ARG A 160 -9.22 -13.66 2.79
CA ARG A 160 -10.60 -13.73 3.29
C ARG A 160 -10.71 -13.13 4.68
N ASP A 161 -11.81 -12.43 4.93
CA ASP A 161 -12.14 -11.74 6.19
C ASP A 161 -13.30 -12.43 6.91
N TYR A 162 -13.14 -12.64 8.22
CA TYR A 162 -14.21 -12.97 9.15
C TYR A 162 -14.39 -11.83 10.14
N PHE A 163 -15.58 -11.28 10.24
CA PHE A 163 -15.90 -10.20 11.19
C PHE A 163 -16.35 -10.79 12.52
N ILE A 164 -15.71 -10.37 13.60
CA ILE A 164 -16.01 -10.80 14.96
C ILE A 164 -17.24 -10.05 15.44
N ASP A 165 -18.35 -10.74 15.66
CA ASP A 165 -19.59 -10.15 16.18
C ASP A 165 -19.78 -10.39 17.69
N ASP A 166 -19.04 -11.34 18.28
CA ASP A 166 -19.04 -11.61 19.72
C ASP A 166 -18.56 -10.40 20.51
N GLU A 167 -19.49 -9.78 21.24
CA GLU A 167 -19.22 -8.55 21.99
C GLU A 167 -18.27 -8.78 23.17
N ALA A 168 -18.29 -9.95 23.79
CA ALA A 168 -17.36 -10.30 24.87
C ALA A 168 -15.92 -10.42 24.34
N VAL A 169 -15.76 -11.00 23.14
CA VAL A 169 -14.44 -11.05 22.44
C VAL A 169 -13.99 -9.64 22.08
N ARG A 170 -14.87 -8.80 21.51
CA ARG A 170 -14.55 -7.39 21.19
C ARG A 170 -14.09 -6.61 22.42
N LYS A 171 -14.75 -6.77 23.58
CA LYS A 171 -14.36 -6.13 24.83
C LYS A 171 -12.96 -6.54 25.29
N LEU A 172 -12.64 -7.83 25.21
CA LEU A 172 -11.29 -8.32 25.53
C LEU A 172 -10.22 -7.73 24.60
N ILE A 173 -10.49 -7.68 23.30
CA ILE A 173 -9.59 -7.06 22.32
C ILE A 173 -9.36 -5.59 22.66
N VAL A 174 -10.43 -4.82 22.89
CA VAL A 174 -10.33 -3.40 23.25
C VAL A 174 -9.51 -3.20 24.51
N GLN A 175 -9.76 -4.03 25.54
CA GLN A 175 -9.00 -3.96 26.78
C GLN A 175 -7.51 -4.18 26.56
N ARG A 176 -7.12 -5.23 25.83
CA ARG A 176 -5.70 -5.54 25.54
C ARG A 176 -5.03 -4.43 24.74
N ILE A 177 -5.68 -3.93 23.69
CA ILE A 177 -5.14 -2.83 22.87
C ILE A 177 -5.02 -1.55 23.69
N SER A 178 -6.01 -1.22 24.51
CA SER A 178 -5.98 -0.02 25.34
C SER A 178 -4.87 -0.06 26.40
N GLN A 179 -4.58 -1.23 26.92
CA GLN A 179 -3.56 -1.42 27.98
C GLN A 179 -2.14 -1.53 27.40
N CYS A 180 -1.96 -2.17 26.24
CA CYS A 180 -0.64 -2.52 25.73
C CYS A 180 -0.20 -1.73 24.51
N VAL A 181 -1.13 -1.29 23.63
CA VAL A 181 -0.79 -0.64 22.36
C VAL A 181 -0.89 0.88 22.44
N ILE A 182 -2.02 1.39 22.94
CA ILE A 182 -2.28 2.84 22.98
C ILE A 182 -1.23 3.62 23.76
N PRO A 183 -0.74 3.15 24.94
CA PRO A 183 0.32 3.84 25.67
C PRO A 183 1.63 3.92 24.87
N GLU A 184 1.98 2.86 24.13
CA GLU A 184 3.20 2.83 23.32
C GLU A 184 3.10 3.75 22.10
N ILE A 185 1.93 3.81 21.45
CA ILE A 185 1.67 4.80 20.37
C ILE A 185 1.81 6.22 20.94
N LYS A 186 1.22 6.50 22.09
CA LYS A 186 1.32 7.82 22.73
C LYS A 186 2.76 8.18 23.05
N ARG A 187 3.55 7.22 23.55
CA ARG A 187 4.94 7.43 23.94
C ARG A 187 5.85 7.73 22.75
N LEU A 188 5.66 7.01 21.62
CA LEU A 188 6.56 7.11 20.46
C LEU A 188 6.10 8.09 19.39
N PHE A 189 4.78 8.16 19.15
CA PHE A 189 4.23 8.99 18.09
C PHE A 189 3.50 10.25 18.60
N PHE A 190 3.45 10.45 19.93
CA PHE A 190 2.79 11.59 20.57
C PHE A 190 1.31 11.75 20.22
N MET A 191 0.65 10.66 19.80
CA MET A 191 -0.76 10.65 19.39
C MET A 191 -1.65 9.99 20.44
N LYS A 192 -2.81 10.61 20.72
CA LYS A 192 -3.83 10.06 21.60
C LYS A 192 -4.89 9.33 20.77
N ILE A 193 -4.80 8.01 20.72
CA ILE A 193 -5.79 7.16 20.07
C ILE A 193 -7.00 7.00 20.97
N THR A 194 -8.20 7.12 20.40
CA THR A 194 -9.48 7.02 21.12
C THR A 194 -10.49 6.09 20.47
N ARG A 195 -10.23 5.63 19.25
CA ARG A 195 -11.16 4.82 18.45
C ARG A 195 -10.44 3.66 17.79
N MET A 196 -11.20 2.60 17.57
CA MET A 196 -10.78 1.42 16.80
C MET A 196 -11.92 0.97 15.89
N GLU A 197 -11.55 0.47 14.72
CA GLU A 197 -12.49 -0.13 13.76
C GLU A 197 -11.94 -1.44 13.19
N ARG A 198 -12.80 -2.20 12.51
CA ARG A 198 -12.50 -3.48 11.87
C ARG A 198 -12.08 -4.56 12.86
N TYR A 199 -13.04 -5.09 13.58
CA TYR A 199 -12.86 -6.30 14.40
C TYR A 199 -12.92 -7.52 13.49
N LEU A 200 -11.81 -7.86 12.84
CA LEU A 200 -11.81 -8.98 11.91
C LEU A 200 -10.55 -9.84 12.01
N VAL A 201 -10.73 -11.11 11.71
CA VAL A 201 -9.64 -12.05 11.44
C VAL A 201 -9.51 -12.20 9.94
N GLY A 202 -8.32 -11.90 9.40
CA GLY A 202 -7.95 -12.15 8.02
C GLY A 202 -7.21 -13.47 7.89
N CYS A 203 -7.47 -14.21 6.83
CA CYS A 203 -6.74 -15.43 6.47
C CYS A 203 -6.11 -15.28 5.09
N TYR A 204 -4.81 -15.44 5.04
CA TYR A 204 -4.02 -15.53 3.81
C TYR A 204 -3.64 -17.00 3.60
N ALA A 205 -4.24 -17.64 2.61
CA ALA A 205 -4.08 -19.05 2.32
C ALA A 205 -3.09 -19.28 1.16
N ALA A 206 -2.17 -20.22 1.32
CA ALA A 206 -1.18 -20.55 0.28
C ALA A 206 -1.84 -21.11 -0.97
N GLU A 207 -2.89 -21.92 -0.81
CA GLU A 207 -3.68 -22.48 -1.90
C GLU A 207 -4.33 -21.44 -2.79
N GLU A 208 -4.54 -20.22 -2.26
CA GLU A 208 -5.06 -19.07 -2.98
C GLU A 208 -3.96 -18.11 -3.44
N GLU A 209 -2.68 -18.41 -3.17
CA GLU A 209 -1.56 -17.48 -3.38
C GLU A 209 -1.78 -16.11 -2.73
N ALA A 210 -2.38 -16.11 -1.53
CA ALA A 210 -2.86 -14.91 -0.86
C ALA A 210 -1.74 -13.91 -0.58
N HIS A 211 -2.02 -12.64 -0.85
CA HIS A 211 -1.06 -11.53 -0.75
C HIS A 211 -1.78 -10.19 -0.73
N PHE A 212 -1.05 -9.12 -0.44
CA PHE A 212 -1.49 -7.75 -0.68
C PHE A 212 -0.34 -6.92 -1.24
N ARG A 213 -0.51 -6.41 -2.46
CA ARG A 213 0.50 -5.57 -3.12
C ARG A 213 0.73 -4.25 -2.37
N PRO A 214 1.85 -3.55 -2.63
CA PRO A 214 2.14 -2.29 -1.97
C PRO A 214 0.98 -1.29 -2.06
N HIS A 215 0.55 -0.79 -0.91
CA HIS A 215 -0.57 0.15 -0.76
C HIS A 215 -0.42 1.00 0.51
N ARG A 216 -1.27 2.01 0.63
CA ARG A 216 -1.47 2.83 1.83
C ARG A 216 -2.92 2.68 2.28
N ASP A 217 -3.13 2.60 3.58
CA ASP A 217 -4.48 2.42 4.14
C ASP A 217 -5.32 3.70 4.16
N THR A 218 -4.69 4.87 3.91
CA THR A 218 -5.32 6.20 3.92
C THR A 218 -5.58 6.75 2.51
N GLY A 219 -5.42 5.93 1.47
CA GLY A 219 -5.45 6.39 0.07
C GLY A 219 -6.82 6.80 -0.48
N GLN A 220 -7.89 6.67 0.28
CA GLN A 220 -9.26 7.01 -0.13
C GLN A 220 -9.94 7.88 0.93
N ALA A 221 -10.91 8.71 0.54
CA ALA A 221 -11.65 9.57 1.47
C ALA A 221 -12.27 8.78 2.62
N VAL A 222 -12.85 7.62 2.32
CA VAL A 222 -13.47 6.72 3.31
C VAL A 222 -12.49 6.09 4.31
N SER A 223 -11.18 6.19 4.08
CA SER A 223 -10.13 5.64 4.94
C SER A 223 -9.14 6.69 5.45
N ALA A 224 -9.31 7.97 5.07
CA ALA A 224 -8.41 9.08 5.44
C ALA A 224 -8.34 9.34 6.95
N HIS A 225 -9.32 8.85 7.71
CA HIS A 225 -9.39 8.97 9.17
C HIS A 225 -8.41 8.06 9.91
N ARG A 226 -7.91 6.98 9.28
CA ARG A 226 -7.05 5.99 9.92
C ARG A 226 -5.68 6.57 10.24
N ARG A 227 -5.15 6.26 11.43
CA ARG A 227 -3.82 6.71 11.86
C ARG A 227 -2.83 5.55 11.92
N PHE A 228 -3.22 4.46 12.57
CA PHE A 228 -2.37 3.28 12.72
C PHE A 228 -3.11 2.01 12.31
N ALA A 229 -2.39 1.14 11.65
CA ALA A 229 -2.79 -0.24 11.40
C ALA A 229 -2.06 -1.16 12.40
N LEU A 230 -2.75 -2.20 12.82
CA LEU A 230 -2.18 -3.28 13.59
C LEU A 230 -2.18 -4.57 12.77
N SER A 231 -1.12 -5.33 12.86
CA SER A 231 -1.05 -6.70 12.35
C SER A 231 -0.67 -7.61 13.51
N VAL A 232 -1.65 -8.30 14.08
CA VAL A 232 -1.43 -9.24 15.18
C VAL A 232 -1.40 -10.66 14.63
N ALA A 233 -0.26 -11.35 14.78
CA ALA A 233 -0.14 -12.73 14.33
C ALA A 233 -0.97 -13.65 15.23
N LEU A 234 -1.86 -14.45 14.65
CA LEU A 234 -2.67 -15.42 15.39
C LEU A 234 -2.12 -16.85 15.31
N ASN A 235 -1.21 -17.11 14.37
CA ASN A 235 -0.45 -18.34 14.24
C ASN A 235 0.95 -18.06 13.66
N ASP A 236 1.82 -19.06 13.59
CA ASP A 236 3.17 -18.98 13.06
C ASP A 236 3.60 -20.25 12.30
N ASP A 237 2.66 -21.11 11.96
CA ASP A 237 2.85 -22.37 11.24
C ASP A 237 2.64 -22.24 9.71
N PHE A 238 3.14 -21.16 9.12
CA PHE A 238 3.07 -20.86 7.69
C PHE A 238 4.40 -20.33 7.16
N ASP A 239 4.59 -20.31 5.83
CA ASP A 239 5.73 -19.70 5.16
C ASP A 239 5.28 -18.59 4.21
N GLY A 240 6.11 -17.53 4.08
CA GLY A 240 5.73 -16.30 3.35
C GLY A 240 4.81 -15.41 4.16
N GLY A 241 3.98 -14.59 3.49
CA GLY A 241 3.03 -13.70 4.16
C GLY A 241 3.67 -12.61 5.03
N GLU A 242 4.91 -12.25 4.73
CA GLU A 242 5.69 -11.28 5.50
C GLU A 242 5.20 -9.85 5.24
N LEU A 243 5.24 -9.01 6.26
CA LEU A 243 4.95 -7.59 6.13
C LEU A 243 6.22 -6.85 5.67
N ALA A 244 6.10 -6.05 4.62
CA ALA A 244 7.20 -5.27 4.02
C ALA A 244 6.85 -3.79 3.96
N PHE A 245 7.89 -2.93 4.11
CA PHE A 245 7.79 -1.46 4.04
C PHE A 245 8.78 -0.91 3.01
N PRO A 246 8.45 -1.00 1.71
CA PRO A 246 9.41 -0.78 0.62
C PRO A 246 9.94 0.65 0.50
N GLU A 247 9.31 1.64 1.13
CA GLU A 247 9.82 3.02 1.20
C GLU A 247 11.06 3.17 2.10
N TYR A 248 11.31 2.19 2.97
CA TYR A 248 12.37 2.27 3.97
C TYR A 248 13.51 1.31 3.66
N ASN A 249 13.19 0.03 3.49
CA ASN A 249 14.19 -1.00 3.21
C ASN A 249 13.53 -2.25 2.60
N GLN A 250 14.36 -3.25 2.27
CA GLN A 250 13.90 -4.54 1.72
C GLN A 250 13.60 -5.59 2.81
N LYS A 251 13.71 -5.22 4.08
CA LYS A 251 13.47 -6.13 5.20
C LYS A 251 12.01 -6.58 5.22
N ARG A 252 11.83 -7.85 5.41
CA ARG A 252 10.54 -8.49 5.58
C ARG A 252 10.35 -8.85 7.05
N HIS A 253 9.16 -8.64 7.56
CA HIS A 253 8.84 -8.79 8.97
C HIS A 253 7.87 -9.93 9.17
N THR A 254 8.31 -10.95 9.88
CA THR A 254 7.48 -11.97 10.50
C THR A 254 7.53 -11.78 12.01
N ILE A 255 6.45 -12.09 12.69
CA ILE A 255 6.35 -12.01 14.16
C ILE A 255 5.74 -13.29 14.71
N PRO A 256 6.16 -13.72 15.92
CA PRO A 256 5.58 -14.89 16.58
C PRO A 256 4.09 -14.75 16.85
N LYS A 257 3.40 -15.86 17.02
CA LYS A 257 2.00 -15.93 17.46
C LYS A 257 1.77 -15.05 18.72
N GLY A 258 0.71 -14.25 18.68
CA GLY A 258 0.32 -13.32 19.73
C GLY A 258 1.08 -11.99 19.75
N TRP A 259 2.08 -11.80 18.91
CA TRP A 259 2.81 -10.52 18.76
C TRP A 259 2.09 -9.59 17.78
N CYS A 260 2.40 -8.30 17.87
CA CYS A 260 1.79 -7.26 17.05
C CYS A 260 2.85 -6.37 16.40
N ILE A 261 2.64 -6.03 15.13
CA ILE A 261 3.29 -4.89 14.47
C ILE A 261 2.26 -3.76 14.36
N VAL A 262 2.66 -2.57 14.81
CA VAL A 262 1.88 -1.33 14.69
C VAL A 262 2.63 -0.39 13.77
N PHE A 263 1.95 0.20 12.80
CA PHE A 263 2.55 1.12 11.84
C PHE A 263 1.56 2.20 11.38
N PRO A 264 2.06 3.40 11.00
CA PRO A 264 1.21 4.45 10.44
C PRO A 264 0.52 4.01 9.15
N CYS A 265 -0.78 4.23 9.05
CA CYS A 265 -1.57 3.89 7.85
C CYS A 265 -1.11 4.61 6.58
N ALA A 266 -0.38 5.72 6.73
CA ALA A 266 0.11 6.54 5.63
C ALA A 266 1.38 6.00 4.96
N ILE A 267 2.09 5.03 5.56
CA ILE A 267 3.30 4.47 4.93
C ILE A 267 2.96 3.34 3.95
N LEU A 268 3.75 3.25 2.89
CA LEU A 268 3.59 2.18 1.91
C LEU A 268 3.99 0.84 2.54
N HIS A 269 3.09 -0.13 2.45
CA HIS A 269 3.33 -1.46 2.97
C HIS A 269 2.71 -2.54 2.08
N ALA A 270 3.19 -3.76 2.24
CA ALA A 270 2.75 -4.90 1.47
C ALA A 270 2.77 -6.16 2.34
N VAL A 271 1.96 -7.15 1.96
CA VAL A 271 2.06 -8.52 2.47
C VAL A 271 2.53 -9.40 1.33
N THR A 272 3.68 -10.07 1.52
CA THR A 272 4.21 -11.00 0.53
C THR A 272 3.27 -12.21 0.37
N ARG A 273 3.45 -12.95 -0.71
CA ARG A 273 2.63 -14.15 -0.96
C ARG A 273 2.89 -15.20 0.13
N VAL A 274 1.81 -15.79 0.66
CA VAL A 274 1.91 -16.99 1.49
C VAL A 274 2.23 -18.17 0.57
N THR A 275 3.27 -18.93 0.91
CA THR A 275 3.80 -20.04 0.08
C THR A 275 3.48 -21.40 0.65
N LYS A 276 3.18 -21.48 1.96
CA LYS A 276 2.80 -22.72 2.65
C LYS A 276 1.86 -22.42 3.82
N GLY A 277 0.85 -23.24 4.01
CA GLY A 277 -0.09 -23.12 5.13
C GLY A 277 -1.04 -21.94 5.01
N ARG A 278 -1.55 -21.47 6.14
CA ARG A 278 -2.49 -20.36 6.25
C ARG A 278 -2.01 -19.38 7.31
N ARG A 279 -1.89 -18.10 6.96
CA ARG A 279 -1.57 -17.04 7.89
C ARG A 279 -2.86 -16.41 8.41
N TYR A 280 -3.12 -16.56 9.70
CA TYR A 280 -4.21 -15.88 10.38
C TYR A 280 -3.71 -14.63 11.09
N VAL A 281 -4.45 -13.53 10.94
CA VAL A 281 -4.03 -12.24 11.47
C VAL A 281 -5.25 -11.42 11.89
N PHE A 282 -5.16 -10.72 13.03
CA PHE A 282 -6.16 -9.73 13.43
C PHE A 282 -5.70 -8.35 12.97
N LEU A 283 -6.55 -7.62 12.21
CA LEU A 283 -6.20 -6.41 11.45
C LEU A 283 -7.13 -5.22 11.77
N PRO A 284 -7.05 -4.60 12.95
CA PRO A 284 -7.80 -3.39 13.24
C PRO A 284 -7.07 -2.14 12.78
N PHE A 285 -7.85 -1.04 12.63
CA PHE A 285 -7.32 0.31 12.48
C PHE A 285 -7.63 1.16 13.71
N LEU A 286 -6.68 2.00 14.06
CA LEU A 286 -6.78 2.92 15.18
C LEU A 286 -6.79 4.38 14.67
N TYR A 287 -7.58 5.24 15.34
CA TYR A 287 -7.66 6.66 15.02
C TYR A 287 -8.00 7.51 16.23
N ASP A 288 -7.81 8.81 16.09
CA ASP A 288 -8.03 9.85 17.11
C ASP A 288 -9.39 10.55 16.92
N GLU A 289 -9.70 11.53 17.75
CA GLU A 289 -10.93 12.31 17.62
C GLU A 289 -10.99 13.13 16.32
N ALA A 290 -9.86 13.64 15.84
CA ALA A 290 -9.81 14.32 14.54
C ALA A 290 -10.11 13.34 13.40
N GLY A 291 -9.62 12.11 13.50
CA GLY A 291 -9.99 11.01 12.60
C GLY A 291 -11.48 10.71 12.65
N ALA A 292 -12.11 10.69 13.85
CA ALA A 292 -13.54 10.46 13.98
C ALA A 292 -14.36 11.51 13.21
N GLN A 293 -13.98 12.77 13.30
CA GLN A 293 -14.62 13.87 12.55
C GLN A 293 -14.47 13.71 11.03
N ILE A 294 -13.27 13.30 10.55
CA ILE A 294 -13.03 13.04 9.13
C ILE A 294 -13.93 11.88 8.65
N LYS A 295 -14.07 10.82 9.46
CA LYS A 295 -14.93 9.69 9.14
C LYS A 295 -16.39 10.10 9.00
N GLU A 296 -16.92 10.83 9.97
CA GLU A 296 -18.31 11.34 9.96
C GLU A 296 -18.59 12.19 8.72
N GLN A 297 -17.66 13.10 8.37
CA GLN A 297 -17.78 13.93 7.17
C GLN A 297 -17.81 13.09 5.88
N ALA A 298 -16.95 12.08 5.76
CA ALA A 298 -16.91 11.19 4.60
C ALA A 298 -18.20 10.35 4.48
N GLU A 299 -18.75 9.86 5.60
CA GLU A 299 -20.02 9.14 5.64
C GLU A 299 -21.19 10.02 5.20
N GLN A 300 -21.27 11.25 5.70
CA GLN A 300 -22.29 12.23 5.31
C GLN A 300 -22.22 12.56 3.80
N GLN A 301 -21.04 12.77 3.26
CA GLN A 301 -20.84 13.02 1.82
C GLN A 301 -21.29 11.83 0.97
N THR A 302 -21.02 10.62 1.42
CA THR A 302 -21.44 9.41 0.71
C THR A 302 -22.97 9.27 0.68
N VAL A 303 -23.65 9.54 1.78
CA VAL A 303 -25.13 9.53 1.86
C VAL A 303 -25.74 10.58 0.94
N LEU A 304 -25.20 11.81 0.95
CA LEU A 304 -25.67 12.89 0.08
C LEU A 304 -25.49 12.55 -1.41
N ALA A 305 -24.34 11.99 -1.79
CA ALA A 305 -24.08 11.57 -3.17
C ALA A 305 -25.03 10.47 -3.65
N GLN A 306 -25.35 9.50 -2.79
CA GLN A 306 -26.31 8.43 -3.10
C GLN A 306 -27.74 8.97 -3.25
N SER A 307 -28.14 9.89 -2.40
CA SER A 307 -29.47 10.54 -2.47
C SER A 307 -29.63 11.38 -3.73
N SER A 308 -28.56 12.06 -4.18
CA SER A 308 -28.59 12.86 -5.41
C SER A 308 -28.57 12.03 -6.70
N ALA A 309 -28.06 10.80 -6.65
CA ALA A 309 -28.03 9.88 -7.79
C ALA A 309 -29.36 9.07 -7.94
N ALA A 310 -30.23 9.13 -6.94
CA ALA A 310 -31.54 8.46 -6.94
C ALA A 310 -32.70 9.39 -7.37
N LEU A 311 -32.42 10.64 -7.64
CA LEU A 311 -33.34 11.66 -8.21
C LEU A 311 -33.03 11.90 -9.69
#